data_686d7663fa244047bb22a8f5b80edacb
#
_entry.id   686d7663fa244047bb22a8f5b80edacb
#
_cell.length_a   1.000
_cell.length_b   1.000
_cell.length_c   1.000
_cell.angle_alpha   90.00
_cell.angle_beta   90.00
_cell.angle_gamma   90.00
#
_symmetry.space_group_name_H-M   'P 1'
#
loop_
_entity.id
_entity.type
_entity.pdbx_description
1 polymer ?
#
loop_
_entity_poly.entity_id
_entity_poly.type
_entity_poly.pdbx_seq_one_letter_code
_entity_poly.pdbx_strand_id
1 'polypeptide(L)'
;IKYYESGIEHGTITALINDIKFEITSLRKDIDTDGRHAKVKFSDDWKEDASRRDFTINSIYADIEGNLFDPFNGKKDLERGKINFIGDVEKRIKEDYLRVLRYIRFYLNYSKDEHDPKIIRTIKKNLSGVSDLSPERLLDEFQKLLRSDNFLKITNNKYCLEIISLVFPQFKNISSFSKLNSFAIKNFKKVDFIFLLSLMIIDGTDNVDYFIYKFNLSKNDKKRLISLNNFNSSKLNGKNFSEKNLNKFFYFNGRDALIDIIYFKIFKSNKVDIRLINLIDIFKNKEIPVMPLKADLLMEKYNIPEGRELGTKLKAIEETWTNNNFKISDKEVMKIVSS
;
A
#
# COMPACT_ATOMS: atom_id res chain seq x y z
N ILE A 1 28.60 5.63 14.86
CA ILE A 1 27.16 5.31 14.97
C ILE A 1 26.41 6.58 14.60
N LYS A 2 25.52 6.49 13.61
CA LYS A 2 24.57 7.57 13.30
C LYS A 2 23.32 7.34 14.12
N TYR A 3 22.69 8.40 14.62
CA TYR A 3 21.42 8.30 15.33
C TYR A 3 20.44 9.36 14.83
N TYR A 4 19.16 9.07 15.01
CA TYR A 4 18.04 9.94 14.65
C TYR A 4 17.12 10.07 15.85
N GLU A 5 16.71 11.29 16.17
CA GLU A 5 15.82 11.63 17.27
C GLU A 5 14.34 11.43 16.89
N SER A 6 14.03 10.28 16.34
CA SER A 6 12.68 9.94 15.85
C SER A 6 11.72 9.53 16.97
N GLY A 7 11.44 10.39 17.89
CA GLY A 7 10.53 10.10 19.02
C GLY A 7 11.11 10.43 20.37
N ILE A 8 11.97 11.43 20.42
CA ILE A 8 12.64 11.90 21.65
C ILE A 8 11.63 12.30 22.72
N GLU A 9 10.48 12.88 22.32
CA GLU A 9 9.36 13.21 23.22
C GLU A 9 8.80 12.00 23.97
N HIS A 10 9.02 10.81 23.39
CA HIS A 10 8.62 9.53 23.96
C HIS A 10 9.79 8.71 24.51
N GLY A 11 10.99 9.32 24.59
CA GLY A 11 12.20 8.67 25.05
C GLY A 11 12.77 7.64 24.06
N THR A 12 12.49 7.77 22.76
CA THR A 12 12.96 6.85 21.71
C THR A 12 13.94 7.53 20.78
N ILE A 13 15.07 6.87 20.53
CA ILE A 13 16.03 7.22 19.49
C ILE A 13 16.23 6.03 18.55
N THR A 14 16.53 6.30 17.28
CA THR A 14 16.92 5.27 16.32
C THR A 14 18.42 5.33 16.06
N ALA A 15 19.16 4.29 16.42
CA ALA A 15 20.58 4.14 16.09
C ALA A 15 20.73 3.33 14.79
N LEU A 16 21.67 3.78 13.93
CA LEU A 16 22.05 3.06 12.72
C LEU A 16 23.47 2.50 12.89
N ILE A 17 23.60 1.19 12.90
CA ILE A 17 24.86 0.47 13.06
C ILE A 17 24.97 -0.54 11.92
N ASN A 18 25.96 -0.41 11.05
CA ASN A 18 26.16 -1.27 9.87
C ASN A 18 24.87 -1.44 9.03
N ASP A 19 24.20 -0.32 8.75
CA ASP A 19 22.92 -0.25 8.02
C ASP A 19 21.73 -0.96 8.69
N ILE A 20 21.89 -1.47 9.92
CA ILE A 20 20.83 -2.03 10.73
C ILE A 20 20.27 -0.95 11.67
N LYS A 21 18.98 -0.80 11.71
CA LYS A 21 18.27 0.14 12.59
C LYS A 21 17.95 -0.51 13.92
N PHE A 22 18.32 0.17 15.01
CA PHE A 22 17.99 -0.21 16.38
C PHE A 22 17.15 0.91 17.00
N GLU A 23 15.95 0.60 17.43
CA GLU A 23 15.14 1.51 18.22
C GLU A 23 15.48 1.32 19.71
N ILE A 24 15.98 2.38 20.33
CA ILE A 24 16.37 2.41 21.73
C ILE A 24 15.36 3.29 22.46
N THR A 25 14.60 2.70 23.39
CA THR A 25 13.54 3.40 24.10
C THR A 25 13.75 3.25 25.61
N SER A 26 13.68 4.36 26.35
CA SER A 26 13.65 4.33 27.82
C SER A 26 12.34 3.73 28.32
N LEU A 27 12.42 2.91 29.38
CA LEU A 27 11.20 2.41 30.04
C LEU A 27 10.37 3.59 30.56
N ARG A 28 9.06 3.48 30.48
CA ARG A 28 8.17 4.57 30.84
C ARG A 28 6.79 4.09 31.32
N LYS A 29 6.14 4.95 32.06
CA LYS A 29 4.73 4.86 32.44
C LYS A 29 3.95 5.97 31.77
N ASP A 30 2.80 5.67 31.23
CA ASP A 30 1.88 6.66 30.69
C ASP A 30 1.08 7.26 31.84
N ILE A 31 1.13 8.60 32.03
CA ILE A 31 0.41 9.30 33.10
C ILE A 31 -0.99 9.68 32.64
N ASP A 32 -1.08 10.17 31.39
CA ASP A 32 -2.31 10.59 30.76
C ASP A 32 -2.23 10.32 29.26
N THR A 33 -3.27 9.73 28.68
CA THR A 33 -3.27 9.34 27.25
C THR A 33 -4.55 9.80 26.59
N ASP A 34 -4.41 10.62 25.54
CA ASP A 34 -5.50 10.97 24.62
C ASP A 34 -5.46 10.15 23.31
N GLY A 35 -4.72 9.04 23.31
CA GLY A 35 -4.50 8.15 22.16
C GLY A 35 -3.40 8.63 21.20
N ARG A 36 -3.06 9.92 21.16
CA ARG A 36 -2.00 10.48 20.31
C ARG A 36 -0.81 10.99 21.11
N HIS A 37 -1.07 11.63 22.22
CA HIS A 37 -0.05 12.20 23.10
C HIS A 37 -0.20 11.58 24.48
N ALA A 38 0.81 10.85 24.91
CA ALA A 38 0.93 10.40 26.26
C ALA A 38 1.90 11.32 27.01
N LYS A 39 1.45 11.92 28.11
CA LYS A 39 2.42 12.45 29.07
C LYS A 39 3.09 11.26 29.71
N VAL A 40 4.38 11.09 29.41
CA VAL A 40 5.17 9.96 29.89
C VAL A 40 6.00 10.36 31.09
N LYS A 41 6.16 9.44 32.03
CA LYS A 41 7.17 9.50 33.07
C LYS A 41 8.12 8.33 32.86
N PHE A 42 9.41 8.60 32.78
CA PHE A 42 10.41 7.54 32.70
C PHE A 42 10.40 6.71 33.98
N SER A 43 10.64 5.43 33.83
CA SER A 43 10.60 4.44 34.91
C SER A 43 11.75 3.46 34.73
N ASP A 44 12.23 2.89 35.81
CA ASP A 44 13.18 1.77 35.78
C ASP A 44 12.46 0.42 36.01
N ASP A 45 11.13 0.44 36.17
CA ASP A 45 10.32 -0.75 36.38
C ASP A 45 9.80 -1.33 35.08
N TRP A 46 10.30 -2.49 34.71
CA TRP A 46 9.91 -3.26 33.51
C TRP A 46 8.43 -3.64 33.57
N LYS A 47 7.85 -3.88 34.74
CA LYS A 47 6.43 -4.22 34.88
C LYS A 47 5.53 -3.02 34.61
N GLU A 48 5.94 -1.83 34.99
CA GLU A 48 5.22 -0.59 34.68
C GLU A 48 5.22 -0.37 33.15
N ASP A 49 6.38 -0.51 32.47
CA ASP A 49 6.46 -0.38 31.02
C ASP A 49 5.63 -1.47 30.30
N ALA A 50 5.68 -2.71 30.79
CA ALA A 50 4.88 -3.80 30.27
C ALA A 50 3.37 -3.55 30.39
N SER A 51 2.91 -2.98 31.51
CA SER A 51 1.48 -2.76 31.79
C SER A 51 0.81 -1.75 30.86
N ARG A 52 1.56 -0.82 30.27
CA ARG A 52 1.03 0.14 29.28
C ARG A 52 0.91 -0.43 27.86
N ARG A 53 1.52 -1.59 27.58
CA ARG A 53 1.47 -2.22 26.25
C ARG A 53 0.09 -2.80 25.97
N ASP A 54 -0.18 -3.13 24.72
CA ASP A 54 -1.48 -3.60 24.25
C ASP A 54 -1.77 -5.06 24.59
N PHE A 55 -0.85 -5.98 24.21
CA PHE A 55 -1.07 -7.43 24.29
C PHE A 55 0.01 -8.10 25.14
N THR A 56 -0.36 -9.18 25.83
CA THR A 56 0.55 -9.99 26.62
C THR A 56 1.77 -10.46 25.84
N ILE A 57 1.57 -10.92 24.61
CA ILE A 57 2.65 -11.37 23.71
C ILE A 57 3.60 -10.25 23.26
N ASN A 58 3.20 -8.99 23.43
CA ASN A 58 4.01 -7.81 23.08
C ASN A 58 4.66 -7.15 24.30
N SER A 59 4.64 -7.81 25.45
CA SER A 59 5.20 -7.34 26.71
C SER A 59 6.23 -8.30 27.30
N ILE A 60 6.88 -9.09 26.46
CA ILE A 60 7.98 -9.99 26.82
C ILE A 60 9.28 -9.24 26.57
N TYR A 61 10.16 -9.24 27.55
CA TYR A 61 11.48 -8.63 27.49
C TYR A 61 12.55 -9.72 27.60
N ALA A 62 13.73 -9.43 27.12
CA ALA A 62 14.92 -10.26 27.31
C ALA A 62 16.09 -9.36 27.70
N ASP A 63 16.95 -9.84 28.61
CA ASP A 63 18.24 -9.23 28.84
C ASP A 63 19.27 -9.65 27.78
N ILE A 64 20.50 -9.17 27.88
CA ILE A 64 21.58 -9.49 26.94
C ILE A 64 22.03 -10.94 27.02
N GLU A 65 21.78 -11.63 28.12
CA GLU A 65 22.04 -13.04 28.35
C GLU A 65 20.90 -13.93 27.83
N GLY A 66 19.76 -13.36 27.43
CA GLY A 66 18.58 -14.05 26.93
C GLY A 66 17.61 -14.53 28.04
N ASN A 67 17.77 -14.08 29.26
CA ASN A 67 16.80 -14.34 30.34
C ASN A 67 15.53 -13.53 30.06
N LEU A 68 14.38 -14.17 30.19
CA LEU A 68 13.09 -13.57 29.89
C LEU A 68 12.45 -12.97 31.15
N PHE A 69 11.96 -11.73 30.98
CA PHE A 69 11.01 -11.11 31.92
C PHE A 69 9.64 -11.01 31.25
N ASP A 70 8.68 -11.78 31.75
CA ASP A 70 7.33 -11.93 31.18
C ASP A 70 6.25 -11.76 32.28
N PRO A 71 5.94 -10.52 32.66
CA PRO A 71 5.06 -10.23 33.80
C PRO A 71 3.59 -10.62 33.57
N PHE A 72 3.18 -10.83 32.31
CA PHE A 72 1.79 -11.10 31.92
C PHE A 72 1.59 -12.46 31.24
N ASN A 73 2.55 -13.38 31.34
CA ASN A 73 2.52 -14.71 30.72
C ASN A 73 2.35 -14.68 29.18
N GLY A 74 2.93 -13.70 28.51
CA GLY A 74 2.84 -13.53 27.07
C GLY A 74 3.46 -14.70 26.30
N LYS A 75 4.55 -15.31 26.82
CA LYS A 75 5.15 -16.52 26.25
C LYS A 75 4.15 -17.68 26.19
N LYS A 76 3.44 -17.91 27.28
CA LYS A 76 2.41 -18.96 27.37
C LYS A 76 1.24 -18.70 26.41
N ASP A 77 0.82 -17.43 26.30
CA ASP A 77 -0.21 -17.04 25.33
C ASP A 77 0.27 -17.23 23.90
N LEU A 78 1.50 -16.86 23.58
CA LEU A 78 2.10 -17.07 22.25
C LEU A 78 2.18 -18.56 21.88
N GLU A 79 2.64 -19.42 22.79
CA GLU A 79 2.72 -20.87 22.59
C GLU A 79 1.35 -21.50 22.31
N ARG A 80 0.31 -20.99 23.00
CA ARG A 80 -1.09 -21.38 22.81
C ARG A 80 -1.77 -20.72 21.63
N GLY A 81 -1.13 -19.73 21.02
CA GLY A 81 -1.72 -18.95 19.95
C GLY A 81 -2.89 -18.07 20.41
N LYS A 82 -2.86 -17.55 21.63
CA LYS A 82 -3.88 -16.65 22.16
C LYS A 82 -3.42 -15.20 22.09
N ILE A 83 -4.33 -14.32 21.71
CA ILE A 83 -4.09 -12.86 21.68
C ILE A 83 -4.92 -12.21 22.78
N ASN A 84 -4.31 -11.96 23.91
CA ASN A 84 -4.94 -11.37 25.08
C ASN A 84 -4.48 -9.92 25.28
N PHE A 85 -5.44 -9.03 25.58
CA PHE A 85 -5.11 -7.68 26.02
C PHE A 85 -4.53 -7.71 27.46
N ILE A 86 -3.65 -6.77 27.74
CA ILE A 86 -3.18 -6.56 29.12
C ILE A 86 -4.23 -5.75 29.86
N GLY A 87 -4.86 -6.35 30.89
CA GLY A 87 -5.93 -5.70 31.66
C GLY A 87 -7.30 -5.73 30.98
N ASP A 88 -8.11 -4.71 31.20
CA ASP A 88 -9.47 -4.63 30.68
C ASP A 88 -9.52 -4.24 29.20
N VAL A 89 -10.15 -5.06 28.38
CA VAL A 89 -10.19 -4.92 26.92
C VAL A 89 -10.85 -3.59 26.50
N GLU A 90 -11.97 -3.21 27.12
CA GLU A 90 -12.70 -2.00 26.73
C GLU A 90 -11.88 -0.75 27.09
N LYS A 91 -11.29 -0.73 28.27
CA LYS A 91 -10.39 0.35 28.69
C LYS A 91 -9.22 0.50 27.72
N ARG A 92 -8.58 -0.61 27.36
CA ARG A 92 -7.41 -0.60 26.45
C ARG A 92 -7.76 -0.13 25.05
N ILE A 93 -8.94 -0.48 24.52
CA ILE A 93 -9.40 0.02 23.22
C ILE A 93 -9.70 1.52 23.30
N LYS A 94 -10.34 2.00 24.36
CA LYS A 94 -10.66 3.43 24.54
C LYS A 94 -9.44 4.32 24.75
N GLU A 95 -8.35 3.79 25.32
CA GLU A 95 -7.08 4.51 25.43
C GLU A 95 -6.44 4.76 24.03
N ASP A 96 -6.55 3.81 23.11
CA ASP A 96 -6.09 3.96 21.72
C ASP A 96 -6.87 3.01 20.80
N TYR A 97 -7.77 3.55 20.01
CA TYR A 97 -8.59 2.80 19.06
C TYR A 97 -7.79 2.10 17.95
N LEU A 98 -6.53 2.48 17.72
CA LEU A 98 -5.64 1.79 16.78
C LEU A 98 -5.40 0.33 17.21
N ARG A 99 -5.56 0.01 18.50
CA ARG A 99 -5.43 -1.34 19.05
C ARG A 99 -6.42 -2.33 18.40
N VAL A 100 -7.52 -1.85 17.83
CA VAL A 100 -8.45 -2.68 17.04
C VAL A 100 -7.75 -3.27 15.82
N LEU A 101 -7.07 -2.45 15.02
CA LEU A 101 -6.31 -2.93 13.84
C LEU A 101 -5.10 -3.77 14.26
N ARG A 102 -4.43 -3.37 15.34
CA ARG A 102 -3.32 -4.14 15.93
C ARG A 102 -3.77 -5.53 16.37
N TYR A 103 -4.94 -5.65 17.01
CA TYR A 103 -5.52 -6.95 17.37
C TYR A 103 -5.69 -7.84 16.15
N ILE A 104 -6.27 -7.34 15.06
CA ILE A 104 -6.41 -8.11 13.82
C ILE A 104 -5.04 -8.57 13.31
N ARG A 105 -4.04 -7.68 13.28
CA ARG A 105 -2.69 -8.00 12.81
C ARG A 105 -2.03 -9.09 13.64
N PHE A 106 -2.08 -8.98 14.95
CA PHE A 106 -1.52 -10.00 15.85
C PHE A 106 -2.30 -11.32 15.77
N TYR A 107 -3.62 -11.23 15.70
CA TYR A 107 -4.47 -12.41 15.57
C TYR A 107 -4.16 -13.20 14.29
N LEU A 108 -4.12 -12.57 13.14
CA LEU A 108 -3.83 -13.24 11.86
C LEU A 108 -2.44 -13.88 11.83
N ASN A 109 -1.46 -13.29 12.54
CA ASN A 109 -0.09 -13.78 12.56
C ASN A 109 0.15 -14.91 13.56
N TYR A 110 -0.45 -14.84 14.72
CA TYR A 110 -0.06 -15.68 15.85
C TYR A 110 -1.19 -16.53 16.43
N SER A 111 -2.47 -16.23 16.12
CA SER A 111 -3.56 -17.02 16.69
C SER A 111 -3.65 -18.39 16.05
N LYS A 112 -3.92 -19.41 16.89
CA LYS A 112 -4.22 -20.80 16.52
C LYS A 112 -5.67 -21.17 16.80
N ASP A 113 -6.37 -20.36 17.61
CA ASP A 113 -7.74 -20.57 18.05
C ASP A 113 -8.71 -19.61 17.36
N GLU A 114 -9.99 -19.83 17.55
CA GLU A 114 -11.05 -18.86 17.20
C GLU A 114 -10.96 -17.60 18.07
N HIS A 115 -11.56 -16.52 17.59
CA HIS A 115 -11.64 -15.29 18.37
C HIS A 115 -12.41 -15.49 19.68
N ASP A 116 -11.92 -14.88 20.75
CA ASP A 116 -12.72 -14.74 21.96
C ASP A 116 -13.96 -13.87 21.67
N PRO A 117 -15.18 -14.42 21.84
CA PRO A 117 -16.41 -13.69 21.57
C PRO A 117 -16.55 -12.40 22.39
N LYS A 118 -15.95 -12.35 23.59
CA LYS A 118 -15.94 -11.17 24.44
C LYS A 118 -15.11 -10.06 23.84
N ILE A 119 -13.93 -10.38 23.32
CA ILE A 119 -13.04 -9.41 22.64
C ILE A 119 -13.75 -8.86 21.40
N ILE A 120 -14.32 -9.72 20.55
CA ILE A 120 -15.02 -9.28 19.34
C ILE A 120 -16.23 -8.38 19.65
N ARG A 121 -17.03 -8.72 20.66
CA ARG A 121 -18.16 -7.86 21.09
C ARG A 121 -17.67 -6.49 21.57
N THR A 122 -16.59 -6.47 22.36
CA THR A 122 -16.01 -5.22 22.87
C THR A 122 -15.44 -4.36 21.74
N ILE A 123 -14.73 -4.96 20.79
CA ILE A 123 -14.25 -4.25 19.60
C ILE A 123 -15.42 -3.61 18.83
N LYS A 124 -16.46 -4.40 18.51
CA LYS A 124 -17.63 -3.90 17.75
C LYS A 124 -18.34 -2.77 18.46
N LYS A 125 -18.50 -2.85 19.78
CA LYS A 125 -19.12 -1.80 20.61
C LYS A 125 -18.37 -0.47 20.53
N ASN A 126 -17.05 -0.52 20.36
CA ASN A 126 -16.17 0.64 20.41
C ASN A 126 -15.63 1.08 19.04
N LEU A 127 -16.13 0.50 17.93
CA LEU A 127 -15.63 0.82 16.57
C LEU A 127 -15.83 2.28 16.16
N SER A 128 -16.83 2.96 16.69
CA SER A 128 -17.08 4.38 16.39
C SER A 128 -15.89 5.26 16.73
N GLY A 129 -15.14 4.96 17.79
CA GLY A 129 -13.95 5.71 18.17
C GLY A 129 -12.77 5.60 17.19
N VAL A 130 -12.81 4.62 16.27
CA VAL A 130 -11.78 4.52 15.21
C VAL A 130 -11.84 5.72 14.26
N SER A 131 -13.02 6.36 14.13
CA SER A 131 -13.16 7.59 13.30
C SER A 131 -12.38 8.78 13.85
N ASP A 132 -12.01 8.77 15.12
CA ASP A 132 -11.26 9.86 15.79
C ASP A 132 -9.74 9.74 15.52
N LEU A 133 -9.31 8.61 14.96
CA LEU A 133 -7.90 8.41 14.61
C LEU A 133 -7.52 9.18 13.34
N SER A 134 -6.29 9.68 13.34
CA SER A 134 -5.77 10.32 12.12
C SER A 134 -5.67 9.31 10.97
N PRO A 135 -6.00 9.73 9.74
CA PRO A 135 -5.92 8.87 8.55
C PRO A 135 -4.53 8.25 8.35
N GLU A 136 -3.48 8.98 8.70
CA GLU A 136 -2.09 8.52 8.57
C GLU A 136 -1.81 7.34 9.50
N ARG A 137 -2.25 7.40 10.77
CA ARG A 137 -2.09 6.31 11.73
C ARG A 137 -2.85 5.04 11.29
N LEU A 138 -4.07 5.24 10.79
CA LEU A 138 -4.89 4.14 10.27
C LEU A 138 -4.21 3.46 9.09
N LEU A 139 -3.70 4.25 8.14
CA LEU A 139 -3.08 3.74 6.93
C LEU A 139 -1.74 3.05 7.22
N ASP A 140 -0.94 3.61 8.13
CA ASP A 140 0.33 3.02 8.56
C ASP A 140 0.12 1.65 9.23
N GLU A 141 -0.83 1.54 10.16
CA GLU A 141 -1.11 0.26 10.81
C GLU A 141 -1.73 -0.76 9.82
N PHE A 142 -2.57 -0.28 8.89
CA PHE A 142 -3.08 -1.15 7.82
C PHE A 142 -1.97 -1.62 6.88
N GLN A 143 -1.00 -0.78 6.57
CA GLN A 143 0.19 -1.17 5.78
C GLN A 143 1.00 -2.27 6.50
N LYS A 144 1.18 -2.18 7.82
CA LYS A 144 1.82 -3.22 8.63
C LYS A 144 1.02 -4.52 8.59
N LEU A 145 -0.31 -4.43 8.69
CA LEU A 145 -1.20 -5.58 8.58
C LEU A 145 -1.10 -6.23 7.19
N LEU A 146 -1.18 -5.46 6.13
CA LEU A 146 -1.12 -5.95 4.73
C LEU A 146 0.21 -6.63 4.40
N ARG A 147 1.31 -6.14 4.99
CA ARG A 147 2.66 -6.72 4.83
C ARG A 147 2.92 -7.91 5.72
N SER A 148 2.05 -8.24 6.66
CA SER A 148 2.21 -9.40 7.54
C SER A 148 2.16 -10.72 6.75
N ASP A 149 2.80 -11.77 7.27
CA ASP A 149 2.93 -13.05 6.54
C ASP A 149 1.61 -13.74 6.30
N ASN A 150 0.68 -13.53 7.17
CA ASN A 150 -0.61 -14.21 7.17
C ASN A 150 -1.77 -13.32 6.72
N PHE A 151 -1.52 -12.15 6.10
CA PHE A 151 -2.58 -11.23 5.70
C PHE A 151 -3.69 -11.90 4.89
N LEU A 152 -3.35 -12.76 3.93
CA LEU A 152 -4.34 -13.42 3.08
C LEU A 152 -5.33 -14.30 3.85
N LYS A 153 -5.01 -14.72 5.09
CA LYS A 153 -5.96 -15.40 5.96
C LYS A 153 -7.18 -14.54 6.34
N ILE A 154 -7.11 -13.21 6.15
CA ILE A 154 -8.22 -12.30 6.42
C ILE A 154 -9.47 -12.68 5.64
N THR A 155 -9.31 -13.17 4.40
CA THR A 155 -10.44 -13.54 3.53
C THR A 155 -11.21 -14.75 4.03
N ASN A 156 -10.59 -15.57 4.86
CA ASN A 156 -11.19 -16.76 5.47
C ASN A 156 -11.67 -16.49 6.92
N ASN A 157 -11.45 -15.27 7.43
CA ASN A 157 -11.83 -14.88 8.77
C ASN A 157 -12.96 -13.84 8.73
N LYS A 158 -14.17 -14.27 8.97
CA LYS A 158 -15.36 -13.43 8.89
C LYS A 158 -15.28 -12.18 9.77
N TYR A 159 -14.79 -12.32 11.00
CA TYR A 159 -14.72 -11.19 11.94
C TYR A 159 -13.66 -10.18 11.55
N CYS A 160 -12.46 -10.64 11.17
CA CYS A 160 -11.42 -9.74 10.69
C CYS A 160 -11.87 -8.97 9.44
N LEU A 161 -12.49 -9.67 8.49
CA LEU A 161 -13.00 -9.05 7.26
C LEU A 161 -14.11 -8.02 7.55
N GLU A 162 -15.03 -8.34 8.46
CA GLU A 162 -16.10 -7.44 8.89
C GLU A 162 -15.54 -6.17 9.54
N ILE A 163 -14.62 -6.31 10.51
CA ILE A 163 -14.02 -5.17 11.20
C ILE A 163 -13.25 -4.28 10.21
N ILE A 164 -12.43 -4.87 9.34
CA ILE A 164 -11.69 -4.09 8.32
C ILE A 164 -12.66 -3.36 7.38
N SER A 165 -13.76 -3.99 6.96
CA SER A 165 -14.75 -3.34 6.10
C SER A 165 -15.49 -2.19 6.79
N LEU A 166 -15.66 -2.25 8.12
CA LEU A 166 -16.24 -1.16 8.90
C LEU A 166 -15.26 -0.01 9.12
N VAL A 167 -13.97 -0.31 9.35
CA VAL A 167 -12.92 0.70 9.51
C VAL A 167 -12.58 1.38 8.17
N PHE A 168 -12.51 0.59 7.10
CA PHE A 168 -12.20 1.04 5.74
C PHE A 168 -13.34 0.68 4.78
N PRO A 169 -14.46 1.40 4.80
CA PRO A 169 -15.60 1.11 3.92
C PRO A 169 -15.27 1.24 2.43
N GLN A 170 -14.12 1.86 2.11
CA GLN A 170 -13.58 1.98 0.76
C GLN A 170 -12.97 0.67 0.22
N PHE A 171 -12.67 -0.31 1.08
CA PHE A 171 -12.05 -1.58 0.66
C PHE A 171 -13.08 -2.57 0.09
N LYS A 172 -13.85 -2.11 -0.90
CA LYS A 172 -14.96 -2.87 -1.51
C LYS A 172 -14.54 -4.23 -2.08
N ASN A 173 -13.28 -4.34 -2.53
CA ASN A 173 -12.76 -5.54 -3.19
C ASN A 173 -11.85 -6.40 -2.30
N ILE A 174 -11.74 -6.14 -1.00
CA ILE A 174 -10.83 -6.90 -0.12
C ILE A 174 -11.14 -8.40 -0.11
N SER A 175 -12.41 -8.79 -0.20
CA SER A 175 -12.83 -10.19 -0.27
C SER A 175 -12.33 -10.91 -1.54
N SER A 176 -12.03 -10.17 -2.61
CA SER A 176 -11.53 -10.75 -3.87
C SER A 176 -10.14 -11.41 -3.71
N PHE A 177 -9.41 -11.08 -2.65
CA PHE A 177 -8.10 -11.68 -2.37
C PHE A 177 -8.18 -13.18 -2.07
N SER A 178 -9.37 -13.71 -1.72
CA SER A 178 -9.62 -15.16 -1.65
C SER A 178 -9.53 -15.87 -3.00
N LYS A 179 -9.62 -15.12 -4.11
CA LYS A 179 -9.66 -15.64 -5.48
C LYS A 179 -8.37 -15.34 -6.26
N LEU A 180 -7.32 -14.88 -5.60
CA LEU A 180 -6.03 -14.64 -6.25
C LEU A 180 -5.49 -15.91 -6.87
N ASN A 181 -5.01 -15.80 -8.11
CA ASN A 181 -4.35 -16.91 -8.80
C ASN A 181 -2.94 -17.17 -8.21
N SER A 182 -2.33 -18.30 -8.54
CA SER A 182 -1.03 -18.73 -7.98
C SER A 182 0.11 -17.75 -8.26
N PHE A 183 0.12 -17.07 -9.42
CA PHE A 183 1.12 -16.05 -9.72
C PHE A 183 0.96 -14.83 -8.80
N ALA A 184 -0.26 -14.36 -8.60
CA ALA A 184 -0.56 -13.22 -7.73
C ALA A 184 -0.18 -13.52 -6.27
N ILE A 185 -0.49 -14.73 -5.76
CA ILE A 185 -0.11 -15.17 -4.42
C ILE A 185 1.43 -15.18 -4.28
N LYS A 186 2.16 -15.77 -5.23
CA LYS A 186 3.64 -15.83 -5.22
C LYS A 186 4.30 -14.47 -5.23
N ASN A 187 3.66 -13.49 -5.88
CA ASN A 187 4.20 -12.14 -6.02
C ASN A 187 3.58 -11.12 -5.04
N PHE A 188 2.66 -11.54 -4.17
CA PHE A 188 1.95 -10.66 -3.25
C PHE A 188 2.88 -9.79 -2.38
N LYS A 189 3.95 -10.38 -1.87
CA LYS A 189 4.96 -9.68 -1.04
C LYS A 189 5.94 -8.81 -1.84
N LYS A 190 6.01 -8.99 -3.16
CA LYS A 190 6.94 -8.28 -4.03
C LYS A 190 6.36 -6.98 -4.58
N VAL A 191 5.03 -6.87 -4.62
CA VAL A 191 4.35 -5.65 -5.02
C VAL A 191 4.24 -4.70 -3.83
N ASP A 192 4.21 -3.41 -4.10
CA ASP A 192 4.18 -2.41 -3.03
C ASP A 192 2.77 -2.18 -2.48
N PHE A 193 2.71 -1.38 -1.42
CA PHE A 193 1.48 -1.08 -0.70
C PHE A 193 0.43 -0.39 -1.56
N ILE A 194 0.82 0.61 -2.36
CA ILE A 194 -0.12 1.39 -3.18
C ILE A 194 -0.75 0.54 -4.27
N PHE A 195 0.02 -0.37 -4.85
CA PHE A 195 -0.52 -1.33 -5.81
C PHE A 195 -1.56 -2.26 -5.15
N LEU A 196 -1.26 -2.86 -4.00
CA LEU A 196 -2.23 -3.70 -3.28
C LEU A 196 -3.46 -2.92 -2.84
N LEU A 197 -3.28 -1.66 -2.42
CA LEU A 197 -4.37 -0.75 -2.08
C LEU A 197 -5.29 -0.52 -3.28
N SER A 198 -4.71 -0.31 -4.49
CA SER A 198 -5.50 -0.12 -5.71
C SER A 198 -6.44 -1.28 -6.00
N LEU A 199 -6.01 -2.53 -5.72
CA LEU A 199 -6.86 -3.72 -5.91
C LEU A 199 -8.06 -3.71 -4.97
N MET A 200 -7.95 -3.11 -3.77
CA MET A 200 -9.03 -3.04 -2.78
C MET A 200 -10.03 -1.93 -3.06
N ILE A 201 -9.56 -0.78 -3.56
CA ILE A 201 -10.39 0.43 -3.66
C ILE A 201 -10.94 0.71 -5.08
N ILE A 202 -10.32 0.17 -6.14
CA ILE A 202 -10.79 0.40 -7.52
C ILE A 202 -11.96 -0.52 -7.82
N ASP A 203 -13.15 0.06 -7.83
CA ASP A 203 -14.44 -0.64 -8.04
C ASP A 203 -15.26 -0.08 -9.22
N GLY A 204 -14.74 0.92 -9.92
CA GLY A 204 -15.40 1.56 -11.06
C GLY A 204 -16.31 2.74 -10.67
N THR A 205 -16.31 3.13 -9.38
CA THR A 205 -17.00 4.31 -8.86
C THR A 205 -16.00 5.44 -8.52
N ASP A 206 -16.46 6.49 -7.87
CA ASP A 206 -15.65 7.60 -7.32
C ASP A 206 -14.90 7.24 -6.03
N ASN A 207 -14.92 5.98 -5.64
CA ASN A 207 -14.33 5.47 -4.40
C ASN A 207 -12.84 5.82 -4.25
N VAL A 208 -12.09 5.82 -5.37
CA VAL A 208 -10.67 6.20 -5.39
C VAL A 208 -10.49 7.68 -5.04
N ASP A 209 -11.33 8.56 -5.58
CA ASP A 209 -11.25 10.01 -5.33
C ASP A 209 -11.57 10.33 -3.88
N TYR A 210 -12.60 9.67 -3.33
CA TYR A 210 -12.93 9.77 -1.90
C TYR A 210 -11.80 9.26 -1.01
N PHE A 211 -11.16 8.12 -1.37
CA PHE A 211 -10.03 7.59 -0.63
C PHE A 211 -8.84 8.56 -0.62
N ILE A 212 -8.49 9.11 -1.79
CA ILE A 212 -7.42 10.08 -1.94
C ILE A 212 -7.68 11.35 -1.10
N TYR A 213 -8.93 11.81 -1.08
CA TYR A 213 -9.34 12.95 -0.26
C TYR A 213 -9.16 12.67 1.24
N LYS A 214 -9.61 11.49 1.70
CA LYS A 214 -9.59 11.12 3.13
C LYS A 214 -8.18 10.86 3.66
N PHE A 215 -7.30 10.21 2.90
CA PHE A 215 -6.04 9.65 3.40
C PHE A 215 -4.78 10.43 3.00
N ASN A 216 -4.87 11.64 2.57
CA ASN A 216 -3.74 12.56 2.31
C ASN A 216 -2.47 11.88 1.74
N LEU A 217 -2.62 11.13 0.66
CA LEU A 217 -1.52 10.39 0.03
C LEU A 217 -0.49 11.33 -0.62
N SER A 218 0.72 10.84 -0.85
CA SER A 218 1.74 11.56 -1.60
C SER A 218 1.28 11.86 -3.04
N LYS A 219 1.84 12.91 -3.66
CA LYS A 219 1.52 13.28 -5.05
C LYS A 219 1.74 12.12 -6.03
N ASN A 220 2.79 11.34 -5.84
CA ASN A 220 3.11 10.20 -6.68
C ASN A 220 2.10 9.06 -6.51
N ASP A 221 1.73 8.75 -5.26
CA ASP A 221 0.74 7.71 -4.97
C ASP A 221 -0.64 8.05 -5.52
N LYS A 222 -1.06 9.32 -5.36
CA LYS A 222 -2.30 9.84 -5.98
C LYS A 222 -2.30 9.65 -7.49
N LYS A 223 -1.23 10.08 -8.18
CA LYS A 223 -1.09 9.94 -9.63
C LYS A 223 -1.18 8.48 -10.06
N ARG A 224 -0.55 7.58 -9.33
CA ARG A 224 -0.53 6.13 -9.61
C ARG A 224 -1.91 5.49 -9.45
N LEU A 225 -2.62 5.80 -8.35
CA LEU A 225 -3.99 5.30 -8.13
C LEU A 225 -4.95 5.80 -9.20
N ILE A 226 -4.90 7.09 -9.56
CA ILE A 226 -5.71 7.67 -10.64
C ILE A 226 -5.40 6.98 -11.97
N SER A 227 -4.13 6.72 -12.29
CA SER A 227 -3.73 6.02 -13.51
C SER A 227 -4.34 4.61 -13.60
N LEU A 228 -4.28 3.84 -12.51
CA LEU A 228 -4.87 2.50 -12.43
C LEU A 228 -6.41 2.53 -12.49
N ASN A 229 -7.04 3.53 -11.85
CA ASN A 229 -8.49 3.71 -11.91
C ASN A 229 -8.96 4.05 -13.33
N ASN A 230 -8.28 4.97 -14.02
CA ASN A 230 -8.53 5.31 -15.41
C ASN A 230 -8.32 4.10 -16.34
N PHE A 231 -7.28 3.31 -16.11
CA PHE A 231 -7.08 2.07 -16.83
C PHE A 231 -8.24 1.09 -16.60
N ASN A 232 -8.69 0.89 -15.38
CA ASN A 232 -9.79 -0.03 -15.06
C ASN A 232 -11.07 0.30 -15.83
N SER A 233 -11.37 1.58 -16.02
CA SER A 233 -12.55 2.08 -16.75
C SER A 233 -12.32 2.23 -18.27
N SER A 234 -11.09 2.07 -18.74
CA SER A 234 -10.74 2.32 -20.13
C SER A 234 -11.02 1.14 -21.04
N LYS A 235 -11.17 1.44 -22.35
CA LYS A 235 -11.25 0.41 -23.42
C LYS A 235 -9.98 -0.46 -23.49
N LEU A 236 -8.83 0.06 -23.00
CA LEU A 236 -7.58 -0.68 -22.97
C LEU A 236 -7.66 -1.91 -22.03
N ASN A 237 -8.42 -1.83 -20.96
CA ASN A 237 -8.62 -2.97 -20.05
C ASN A 237 -9.42 -4.12 -20.67
N GLY A 238 -10.16 -3.86 -21.74
CA GLY A 238 -11.01 -4.83 -22.46
C GLY A 238 -10.36 -5.38 -23.74
N LYS A 239 -11.12 -5.33 -24.83
CA LYS A 239 -10.76 -5.88 -26.16
C LYS A 239 -9.51 -5.22 -26.78
N ASN A 240 -9.17 -4.02 -26.36
CA ASN A 240 -8.02 -3.27 -26.88
C ASN A 240 -6.70 -3.56 -26.15
N PHE A 241 -6.64 -4.57 -25.27
CA PHE A 241 -5.42 -5.01 -24.61
C PHE A 241 -4.53 -5.80 -25.60
N SER A 242 -3.95 -5.07 -26.54
CA SER A 242 -3.08 -5.61 -27.60
C SER A 242 -1.68 -5.02 -27.47
N GLU A 243 -0.66 -5.73 -27.97
CA GLU A 243 0.73 -5.26 -27.90
C GLU A 243 0.90 -3.87 -28.53
N LYS A 244 0.22 -3.58 -29.66
CA LYS A 244 0.22 -2.27 -30.30
C LYS A 244 -0.24 -1.16 -29.33
N ASN A 245 -1.36 -1.36 -28.64
CA ASN A 245 -1.90 -0.36 -27.71
C ASN A 245 -1.08 -0.27 -26.42
N LEU A 246 -0.48 -1.38 -25.98
CA LEU A 246 0.45 -1.38 -24.85
C LEU A 246 1.75 -0.64 -25.18
N ASN A 247 2.29 -0.75 -26.39
CA ASN A 247 3.43 0.04 -26.84
C ASN A 247 3.11 1.53 -26.83
N LYS A 248 1.91 1.92 -27.27
CA LYS A 248 1.45 3.32 -27.19
C LYS A 248 1.33 3.80 -25.75
N PHE A 249 0.74 2.99 -24.88
CA PHE A 249 0.64 3.29 -23.46
C PHE A 249 2.03 3.42 -22.82
N PHE A 250 2.96 2.53 -23.15
CA PHE A 250 4.34 2.52 -22.70
C PHE A 250 5.09 3.81 -23.03
N TYR A 251 4.91 4.30 -24.26
CA TYR A 251 5.50 5.55 -24.72
C TYR A 251 5.02 6.76 -23.90
N PHE A 252 3.71 6.89 -23.70
CA PHE A 252 3.14 8.06 -23.02
C PHE A 252 3.23 8.02 -21.50
N ASN A 253 3.24 6.83 -20.91
CA ASN A 253 3.13 6.67 -19.44
C ASN A 253 4.35 6.04 -18.78
N GLY A 254 5.29 5.54 -19.55
CA GLY A 254 6.51 4.91 -19.06
C GLY A 254 6.34 3.46 -18.62
N ARG A 255 7.48 2.87 -18.22
CA ARG A 255 7.59 1.44 -17.88
C ARG A 255 6.79 1.07 -16.65
N ASP A 256 6.93 1.82 -15.58
CA ASP A 256 6.33 1.48 -14.29
C ASP A 256 4.79 1.48 -14.37
N ALA A 257 4.22 2.48 -15.06
CA ALA A 257 2.78 2.56 -15.28
C ALA A 257 2.26 1.39 -16.13
N LEU A 258 3.03 0.96 -17.15
CA LEU A 258 2.66 -0.19 -17.96
C LEU A 258 2.74 -1.50 -17.16
N ILE A 259 3.80 -1.70 -16.41
CA ILE A 259 3.94 -2.90 -15.56
C ILE A 259 2.80 -2.95 -14.53
N ASP A 260 2.44 -1.82 -13.94
CA ASP A 260 1.31 -1.73 -13.02
C ASP A 260 -0.01 -2.20 -13.63
N ILE A 261 -0.36 -1.75 -14.84
CA ILE A 261 -1.62 -2.19 -15.49
C ILE A 261 -1.60 -3.67 -15.87
N ILE A 262 -0.44 -4.22 -16.22
CA ILE A 262 -0.31 -5.66 -16.50
C ILE A 262 -0.49 -6.46 -15.20
N TYR A 263 0.20 -6.09 -14.13
CA TYR A 263 0.02 -6.70 -12.83
C TYR A 263 -1.42 -6.58 -12.33
N PHE A 264 -2.03 -5.40 -12.46
CA PHE A 264 -3.43 -5.18 -12.05
C PHE A 264 -4.38 -6.15 -12.75
N LYS A 265 -4.20 -6.37 -14.06
CA LYS A 265 -4.99 -7.32 -14.83
C LYS A 265 -4.75 -8.77 -14.36
N ILE A 266 -3.50 -9.15 -14.10
CA ILE A 266 -3.16 -10.49 -13.58
C ILE A 266 -3.77 -10.72 -12.20
N PHE A 267 -3.64 -9.74 -11.28
CA PHE A 267 -4.15 -9.86 -9.90
C PHE A 267 -5.69 -9.86 -9.84
N LYS A 268 -6.37 -9.20 -10.76
CA LYS A 268 -7.84 -9.24 -10.87
C LYS A 268 -8.37 -10.49 -11.58
N SER A 269 -7.51 -11.31 -12.18
CA SER A 269 -7.89 -12.56 -12.82
C SER A 269 -7.81 -13.73 -11.83
N ASN A 270 -8.81 -14.59 -11.83
CA ASN A 270 -8.80 -15.84 -11.03
C ASN A 270 -7.91 -16.93 -11.64
N LYS A 271 -7.49 -16.77 -12.90
CA LYS A 271 -6.66 -17.73 -13.65
C LYS A 271 -5.34 -17.08 -14.05
N VAL A 272 -4.29 -17.88 -14.07
CA VAL A 272 -2.99 -17.45 -14.59
C VAL A 272 -3.08 -17.33 -16.12
N ASP A 273 -2.74 -16.16 -16.64
CA ASP A 273 -2.57 -15.93 -18.09
C ASP A 273 -1.06 -15.76 -18.38
N ILE A 274 -0.46 -16.79 -18.97
CA ILE A 274 0.97 -16.81 -19.31
C ILE A 274 1.33 -15.69 -20.30
N ARG A 275 0.40 -15.28 -21.16
CA ARG A 275 0.65 -14.18 -22.11
C ARG A 275 0.89 -12.87 -21.36
N LEU A 276 0.12 -12.59 -20.31
CA LEU A 276 0.31 -11.39 -19.48
C LEU A 276 1.64 -11.43 -18.73
N ILE A 277 2.06 -12.62 -18.27
CA ILE A 277 3.35 -12.79 -17.59
C ILE A 277 4.50 -12.50 -18.57
N ASN A 278 4.45 -13.06 -19.77
CA ASN A 278 5.46 -12.82 -20.80
C ASN A 278 5.55 -11.33 -21.18
N LEU A 279 4.42 -10.61 -21.19
CA LEU A 279 4.44 -9.15 -21.44
C LEU A 279 5.25 -8.39 -20.37
N ILE A 280 5.23 -8.83 -19.11
CA ILE A 280 6.05 -8.23 -18.07
C ILE A 280 7.54 -8.31 -18.44
N ASP A 281 8.00 -9.49 -18.84
CA ASP A 281 9.42 -9.72 -19.19
C ASP A 281 9.82 -8.94 -20.45
N ILE A 282 8.93 -8.90 -21.45
CA ILE A 282 9.15 -8.10 -22.67
C ILE A 282 9.32 -6.62 -22.32
N PHE A 283 8.39 -6.04 -21.57
CA PHE A 283 8.41 -4.60 -21.32
C PHE A 283 9.42 -4.16 -20.24
N LYS A 284 9.85 -5.06 -19.36
CA LYS A 284 10.97 -4.77 -18.43
C LYS A 284 12.27 -4.44 -19.15
N ASN A 285 12.52 -5.12 -20.27
CA ASN A 285 13.77 -5.00 -21.03
C ASN A 285 13.65 -4.12 -22.27
N LYS A 286 12.43 -3.72 -22.63
CA LYS A 286 12.18 -2.91 -23.84
C LYS A 286 12.55 -1.45 -23.60
N GLU A 287 13.26 -0.85 -24.55
CA GLU A 287 13.50 0.59 -24.55
C GLU A 287 12.24 1.37 -24.92
N ILE A 288 12.06 2.54 -24.29
CA ILE A 288 10.96 3.44 -24.65
C ILE A 288 11.31 4.05 -26.01
N PRO A 289 10.43 3.93 -27.03
CA PRO A 289 10.68 4.53 -28.33
C PRO A 289 10.91 6.05 -28.20
N VAL A 290 11.86 6.57 -28.97
CA VAL A 290 12.12 8.00 -29.02
C VAL A 290 11.62 8.55 -30.36
N MET A 291 10.86 9.65 -30.31
CA MET A 291 10.33 10.29 -31.51
C MET A 291 11.49 10.85 -32.35
N PRO A 292 11.62 10.45 -33.62
CA PRO A 292 12.78 10.84 -34.46
C PRO A 292 12.75 12.31 -34.91
N LEU A 293 11.55 12.93 -34.87
CA LEU A 293 11.36 14.30 -35.35
C LEU A 293 11.21 15.26 -34.13
N LYS A 294 12.11 16.23 -34.05
CA LYS A 294 12.09 17.28 -33.04
C LYS A 294 11.66 18.63 -33.64
N ALA A 295 11.32 19.59 -32.80
CA ALA A 295 10.91 20.93 -33.20
C ALA A 295 11.92 21.61 -34.14
N ASP A 296 13.20 21.56 -33.77
CA ASP A 296 14.30 22.16 -34.53
C ASP A 296 14.35 21.67 -35.99
N LEU A 297 14.17 20.36 -36.17
CA LEU A 297 14.18 19.73 -37.50
C LEU A 297 12.98 20.14 -38.36
N LEU A 298 11.82 20.37 -37.73
CA LEU A 298 10.64 20.88 -38.48
C LEU A 298 10.80 22.36 -38.85
N MET A 299 11.41 23.16 -38.00
CA MET A 299 11.72 24.56 -38.28
C MET A 299 12.71 24.66 -39.44
N GLU A 300 13.81 23.91 -39.41
CA GLU A 300 14.84 23.94 -40.45
C GLU A 300 14.41 23.36 -41.75
N LYS A 301 13.79 22.15 -41.74
CA LYS A 301 13.48 21.41 -43.01
C LYS A 301 12.21 21.92 -43.68
N TYR A 302 11.25 22.46 -42.92
CA TYR A 302 9.91 22.83 -43.45
C TYR A 302 9.57 24.31 -43.26
N ASN A 303 10.52 25.13 -42.75
CA ASN A 303 10.34 26.57 -42.53
C ASN A 303 9.09 26.93 -41.67
N ILE A 304 8.77 26.09 -40.69
CA ILE A 304 7.68 26.34 -39.75
C ILE A 304 8.19 27.22 -38.62
N PRO A 305 7.61 28.42 -38.40
CA PRO A 305 8.06 29.30 -37.33
C PRO A 305 7.76 28.72 -35.95
N GLU A 306 8.58 29.06 -34.97
CA GLU A 306 8.31 28.73 -33.58
C GLU A 306 6.94 29.30 -33.15
N GLY A 307 6.11 28.45 -32.51
CA GLY A 307 4.80 28.88 -32.06
C GLY A 307 3.77 27.76 -31.98
N ARG A 308 2.49 28.18 -31.87
CA ARG A 308 1.35 27.28 -31.69
C ARG A 308 1.17 26.30 -32.86
N GLU A 309 1.45 26.75 -34.09
CA GLU A 309 1.36 25.93 -35.30
C GLU A 309 2.36 24.76 -35.24
N LEU A 310 3.62 25.03 -34.94
CA LEU A 310 4.67 24.03 -34.77
C LEU A 310 4.27 22.98 -33.74
N GLY A 311 3.75 23.43 -32.57
CA GLY A 311 3.27 22.50 -31.52
C GLY A 311 2.12 21.60 -32.00
N THR A 312 1.17 22.16 -32.80
CA THR A 312 0.05 21.38 -33.34
C THR A 312 0.51 20.35 -34.36
N LYS A 313 1.44 20.72 -35.26
CA LYS A 313 2.01 19.79 -36.27
C LYS A 313 2.86 18.72 -35.63
N LEU A 314 3.69 19.04 -34.61
CA LEU A 314 4.44 18.06 -33.83
C LEU A 314 3.52 17.02 -33.20
N LYS A 315 2.45 17.46 -32.56
CA LYS A 315 1.46 16.59 -31.94
C LYS A 315 0.77 15.65 -32.98
N ALA A 316 0.39 16.17 -34.12
CA ALA A 316 -0.19 15.38 -35.20
C ALA A 316 0.78 14.35 -35.78
N ILE A 317 2.06 14.70 -35.91
CA ILE A 317 3.14 13.79 -36.29
C ILE A 317 3.33 12.68 -35.27
N GLU A 318 3.41 13.04 -33.97
CA GLU A 318 3.53 12.10 -32.85
C GLU A 318 2.35 11.12 -32.78
N GLU A 319 1.13 11.61 -32.97
CA GLU A 319 -0.07 10.78 -33.02
C GLU A 319 -0.02 9.79 -34.19
N THR A 320 0.38 10.26 -35.40
CA THR A 320 0.52 9.41 -36.57
C THR A 320 1.60 8.36 -36.37
N TRP A 321 2.77 8.75 -35.89
CA TRP A 321 3.90 7.88 -35.59
C TRP A 321 3.53 6.79 -34.57
N THR A 322 2.90 7.16 -33.49
CA THR A 322 2.47 6.19 -32.44
C THR A 322 1.37 5.26 -32.96
N ASN A 323 0.43 5.76 -33.78
CA ASN A 323 -0.64 4.94 -34.38
C ASN A 323 -0.11 3.95 -35.42
N ASN A 324 1.01 4.27 -36.10
CA ASN A 324 1.68 3.44 -37.09
C ASN A 324 2.80 2.57 -36.50
N ASN A 325 2.68 2.16 -35.22
CA ASN A 325 3.67 1.32 -34.53
C ASN A 325 5.07 1.93 -34.52
N PHE A 326 5.16 3.23 -34.23
CA PHE A 326 6.41 4.01 -34.14
C PHE A 326 7.17 4.06 -35.50
N LYS A 327 6.42 4.14 -36.58
CA LYS A 327 6.95 4.37 -37.91
C LYS A 327 6.22 5.54 -38.54
N ILE A 328 6.94 6.40 -39.23
CA ILE A 328 6.36 7.50 -40.01
C ILE A 328 7.24 7.71 -41.27
N SER A 329 6.60 7.90 -42.40
CA SER A 329 7.27 8.19 -43.66
C SER A 329 7.36 9.69 -43.91
N ASP A 330 8.36 10.11 -44.71
CA ASP A 330 8.48 11.52 -45.13
C ASP A 330 7.22 12.05 -45.84
N LYS A 331 6.51 11.18 -46.59
CA LYS A 331 5.24 11.55 -47.24
C LYS A 331 4.14 11.90 -46.23
N GLU A 332 4.03 11.14 -45.14
CA GLU A 332 3.07 11.41 -44.06
C GLU A 332 3.43 12.70 -43.30
N VAL A 333 4.71 12.92 -43.05
CA VAL A 333 5.20 14.18 -42.44
C VAL A 333 4.87 15.36 -43.34
N MET A 334 5.20 15.29 -44.62
CA MET A 334 4.88 16.36 -45.60
C MET A 334 3.38 16.68 -45.63
N LYS A 335 2.52 15.67 -45.64
CA LYS A 335 1.06 15.86 -45.62
C LYS A 335 0.59 16.60 -44.38
N ILE A 336 1.13 16.29 -43.22
CA ILE A 336 0.76 16.97 -41.94
C ILE A 336 1.29 18.40 -41.92
N VAL A 337 2.50 18.60 -42.44
CA VAL A 337 3.13 19.93 -42.47
C VAL A 337 2.43 20.87 -43.44
N SER A 338 1.92 20.34 -44.56
CA SER A 338 1.24 21.13 -45.61
C SER A 338 -0.25 21.39 -45.34
N SER A 339 -0.83 20.73 -44.35
CA SER A 339 -2.22 20.92 -43.92
C SER A 339 -2.32 22.02 -42.85
#